data_4425ac0fae053257ef982781acb5cee9
#
_entry.id   4425ac0fae053257ef982781acb5cee9
#
_cell.length_a   1.000
_cell.length_b   1.000
_cell.length_c   1.000
_cell.angle_alpha   90.00
_cell.angle_beta   90.00
_cell.angle_gamma   90.00
#
_symmetry.space_group_name_H-M   'P 1'
#
loop_
_entity.id
_entity.type
_entity.pdbx_description
1 polymer ?
#
loop_
_entity_poly.entity_id
_entity_poly.type
_entity_poly.pdbx_seq_one_letter_code
_entity_poly.pdbx_strand_id
1 'polypeptide(L)'
;MRVSIRFTPSLAKAAKMTQHDTDSEDSPTAGIMPLSGVKVVDIANFLAGPMSSMFLGDFGAEVIKVERPGTGDEVRKWGNNKDGVGLMYKLINRNKRSVTADLKSPIGVEIVKRLVKDADVIVENYRKGTLEKWGLGYDVLSEINPGLVMVRITG
;
A
#
# COMPACT_ATOMS: atom_id res chain seq x y z
N MET A 1 -6.60 4.46 19.03
CA MET A 1 -5.97 4.09 17.74
C MET A 1 -4.72 4.94 17.54
N ARG A 2 -3.58 4.32 17.44
CA ARG A 2 -2.29 5.02 17.26
C ARG A 2 -1.83 4.85 15.82
N VAL A 3 -1.54 5.94 15.12
CA VAL A 3 -0.93 5.90 13.78
C VAL A 3 0.54 6.29 13.95
N SER A 4 1.45 5.47 13.45
CA SER A 4 2.89 5.76 13.41
C SER A 4 3.35 5.76 11.96
N ILE A 5 4.00 6.85 11.56
CA ILE A 5 4.60 6.99 10.22
C ILE A 5 6.12 7.03 10.42
N ARG A 6 6.84 6.15 9.74
CA ARG A 6 8.30 6.16 9.69
C ARG A 6 8.77 6.44 8.28
N PHE A 7 9.72 7.34 8.14
CA PHE A 7 10.39 7.63 6.88
C PHE A 7 11.87 7.93 7.15
N THR A 8 12.69 7.60 6.18
CA THR A 8 14.09 8.03 6.17
C THR A 8 14.18 9.28 5.29
N PRO A 9 14.72 10.41 5.76
CA PRO A 9 14.84 11.59 4.93
C PRO A 9 15.88 11.36 3.83
N SER A 10 15.45 10.92 2.66
CA SER A 10 16.25 10.93 1.44
C SER A 10 15.89 12.19 0.66
N LEU A 11 16.74 13.21 0.72
CA LEU A 11 16.63 14.46 -0.03
C LEU A 11 16.61 14.29 -1.56
N ALA A 12 17.02 13.12 -2.06
CA ALA A 12 17.09 12.85 -3.50
C ALA A 12 15.73 12.64 -4.19
N LYS A 13 14.70 12.20 -3.46
CA LYS A 13 13.37 11.95 -4.04
C LYS A 13 12.48 13.20 -4.08
N ALA A 14 12.70 14.14 -3.17
CA ALA A 14 11.99 15.43 -3.16
C ALA A 14 12.32 16.28 -4.41
N ALA A 15 13.53 16.13 -4.96
CA ALA A 15 13.95 16.86 -6.16
C ALA A 15 13.30 16.38 -7.46
N LYS A 16 12.75 15.16 -7.49
CA LYS A 16 12.02 14.64 -8.68
C LYS A 16 10.59 15.13 -8.81
N MET A 17 10.02 15.70 -7.77
CA MET A 17 8.65 16.23 -7.81
C MET A 17 8.55 17.67 -8.32
N THR A 18 9.68 18.37 -8.57
CA THR A 18 9.71 19.78 -8.96
C THR A 18 10.17 20.07 -10.37
N GLN A 19 10.53 19.05 -11.18
CA GLN A 19 10.75 19.25 -12.61
C GLN A 19 9.46 18.96 -13.39
N HIS A 20 8.61 19.96 -13.46
CA HIS A 20 7.57 20.07 -14.46
C HIS A 20 8.24 20.67 -15.71
N ASP A 21 8.50 19.83 -16.71
CA ASP A 21 8.85 20.33 -18.04
C ASP A 21 7.63 21.09 -18.60
N THR A 22 7.77 22.39 -18.67
CA THR A 22 6.85 23.29 -19.37
C THR A 22 7.25 23.33 -20.83
N ASP A 23 6.91 22.32 -21.63
CA ASP A 23 6.87 22.43 -23.08
C ASP A 23 6.10 21.25 -23.69
N SER A 24 4.77 21.41 -23.83
CA SER A 24 3.96 20.93 -24.97
C SER A 24 2.51 21.38 -24.76
N GLU A 25 2.12 22.41 -25.46
CA GLU A 25 0.73 22.74 -25.74
C GLU A 25 0.10 21.61 -26.56
N ASP A 26 -1.17 21.29 -26.26
CA ASP A 26 -2.05 20.30 -26.88
C ASP A 26 -1.95 18.84 -26.39
N SER A 27 -2.43 18.61 -25.16
CA SER A 27 -3.14 17.37 -24.84
C SER A 27 -4.29 17.68 -23.86
N PRO A 28 -5.52 17.14 -24.07
CA PRO A 28 -6.59 17.37 -23.10
C PRO A 28 -6.08 16.88 -21.75
N THR A 29 -6.08 17.73 -20.76
CA THR A 29 -5.75 17.43 -19.37
C THR A 29 -6.73 16.37 -18.86
N ALA A 30 -6.49 15.10 -19.18
CA ALA A 30 -6.96 14.01 -18.36
C ALA A 30 -6.37 14.30 -16.98
N GLY A 31 -7.22 14.77 -16.05
CA GLY A 31 -6.79 15.42 -14.82
C GLY A 31 -5.72 14.61 -14.12
N ILE A 32 -4.52 15.17 -14.01
CA ILE A 32 -3.43 14.57 -13.24
C ILE A 32 -3.93 14.54 -11.79
N MET A 33 -4.18 13.35 -11.29
CA MET A 33 -4.60 13.16 -9.91
C MET A 33 -3.46 13.52 -8.97
N PRO A 34 -3.72 14.07 -7.76
CA PRO A 34 -2.68 14.56 -6.84
C PRO A 34 -1.60 13.54 -6.49
N LEU A 35 -1.92 12.24 -6.50
CA LEU A 35 -0.99 11.16 -6.20
C LEU A 35 -0.65 10.29 -7.43
N SER A 36 -0.83 10.82 -8.65
CA SER A 36 -0.40 10.12 -9.86
C SER A 36 1.10 9.78 -9.79
N GLY A 37 1.46 8.53 -10.08
CA GLY A 37 2.83 8.02 -10.00
C GLY A 37 3.28 7.54 -8.62
N VAL A 38 2.49 7.76 -7.56
CA VAL A 38 2.76 7.19 -6.24
C VAL A 38 2.33 5.73 -6.21
N LYS A 39 3.22 4.84 -5.72
CA LYS A 39 2.98 3.41 -5.60
C LYS A 39 2.84 2.99 -4.15
N VAL A 40 1.76 2.29 -3.83
CA VAL A 40 1.39 1.87 -2.48
C VAL A 40 1.27 0.36 -2.41
N VAL A 41 1.94 -0.25 -1.44
CA VAL A 41 1.76 -1.66 -1.08
C VAL A 41 0.89 -1.73 0.17
N ASP A 42 -0.30 -2.30 0.05
CA ASP A 42 -1.25 -2.47 1.16
C ASP A 42 -1.22 -3.92 1.64
N ILE A 43 -0.56 -4.17 2.77
CA ILE A 43 -0.55 -5.47 3.44
C ILE A 43 -1.47 -5.51 4.67
N ALA A 44 -2.24 -4.44 4.90
CA ALA A 44 -3.15 -4.33 6.02
C ALA A 44 -4.41 -5.20 5.85
N ASN A 45 -5.11 -5.44 6.94
CA ASN A 45 -6.36 -6.20 6.97
C ASN A 45 -7.48 -5.40 7.65
N PHE A 46 -8.71 -5.86 7.55
CA PHE A 46 -9.91 -5.26 8.12
C PHE A 46 -10.20 -3.86 7.54
N LEU A 47 -10.32 -2.82 8.37
CA LEU A 47 -10.85 -1.53 7.97
C LEU A 47 -9.78 -0.44 7.86
N ALA A 48 -9.13 -0.07 8.96
CA ALA A 48 -8.36 1.17 9.06
C ALA A 48 -7.20 1.25 8.07
N GLY A 49 -6.40 0.19 7.93
CA GLY A 49 -5.32 0.13 6.96
C GLY A 49 -5.83 0.15 5.52
N PRO A 50 -6.73 -0.78 5.13
CA PRO A 50 -7.30 -0.78 3.79
C PRO A 50 -8.04 0.51 3.41
N MET A 51 -8.71 1.18 4.35
CA MET A 51 -9.31 2.50 4.09
C MET A 51 -8.26 3.57 3.83
N SER A 52 -7.17 3.58 4.57
CA SER A 52 -6.08 4.54 4.35
C SER A 52 -5.51 4.41 2.95
N SER A 53 -5.21 3.19 2.50
CA SER A 53 -4.70 2.94 1.15
C SER A 53 -5.76 3.16 0.06
N MET A 54 -7.05 2.96 0.36
CA MET A 54 -8.15 3.30 -0.53
C MET A 54 -8.17 4.81 -0.84
N PHE A 55 -8.03 5.67 0.18
CA PHE A 55 -7.97 7.12 -0.05
C PHE A 55 -6.77 7.50 -0.91
N LEU A 56 -5.60 6.86 -0.71
CA LEU A 56 -4.46 7.10 -1.60
C LEU A 56 -4.78 6.73 -3.05
N GLY A 57 -5.48 5.60 -3.27
CA GLY A 57 -5.95 5.19 -4.58
C GLY A 57 -6.99 6.14 -5.19
N ASP A 58 -7.92 6.67 -4.37
CA ASP A 58 -8.90 7.66 -4.82
C ASP A 58 -8.26 8.98 -5.27
N PHE A 59 -7.08 9.30 -4.74
CA PHE A 59 -6.28 10.45 -5.16
C PHE A 59 -5.27 10.12 -6.29
N GLY A 60 -5.34 8.92 -6.88
CA GLY A 60 -4.58 8.56 -8.07
C GLY A 60 -3.32 7.70 -7.82
N ALA A 61 -3.05 7.27 -6.59
CA ALA A 61 -1.97 6.35 -6.33
C ALA A 61 -2.26 4.95 -6.91
N GLU A 62 -1.23 4.27 -7.40
CA GLU A 62 -1.30 2.85 -7.77
C GLU A 62 -1.21 2.00 -6.51
N VAL A 63 -2.31 1.33 -6.14
CA VAL A 63 -2.36 0.53 -4.91
C VAL A 63 -2.39 -0.96 -5.24
N ILE A 64 -1.44 -1.71 -4.67
CA ILE A 64 -1.39 -3.17 -4.72
C ILE A 64 -1.74 -3.72 -3.33
N LYS A 65 -2.89 -4.37 -3.24
CA LYS A 65 -3.32 -5.08 -2.03
C LYS A 65 -2.75 -6.48 -2.01
N VAL A 66 -2.02 -6.82 -0.96
CA VAL A 66 -1.51 -8.18 -0.72
C VAL A 66 -2.43 -8.90 0.25
N GLU A 67 -2.96 -10.04 -0.18
CA GLU A 67 -3.90 -10.83 0.60
C GLU A 67 -3.39 -12.26 0.83
N ARG A 68 -3.89 -12.90 1.89
CA ARG A 68 -3.60 -14.30 2.18
C ARG A 68 -4.18 -15.20 1.08
N PRO A 69 -3.44 -16.18 0.56
CA PRO A 69 -3.98 -17.17 -0.38
C PRO A 69 -5.19 -17.92 0.20
N GLY A 70 -6.19 -18.18 -0.62
CA GLY A 70 -7.40 -18.93 -0.29
C GLY A 70 -8.44 -18.17 0.53
N THR A 71 -8.06 -17.49 1.60
CA THR A 71 -9.00 -16.80 2.51
C THR A 71 -9.18 -15.32 2.22
N GLY A 72 -8.13 -14.66 1.71
CA GLY A 72 -8.11 -13.21 1.51
C GLY A 72 -8.15 -12.42 2.82
N ASP A 73 -8.61 -11.18 2.72
CA ASP A 73 -8.92 -10.31 3.85
C ASP A 73 -10.25 -10.74 4.50
N GLU A 74 -10.32 -10.73 5.84
CA GLU A 74 -11.52 -11.10 6.58
C GLU A 74 -12.75 -10.26 6.20
N VAL A 75 -12.57 -9.02 5.79
CA VAL A 75 -13.65 -8.12 5.34
C VAL A 75 -14.37 -8.65 4.09
N ARG A 76 -13.80 -9.59 3.35
CA ARG A 76 -14.49 -10.26 2.23
C ARG A 76 -15.79 -10.95 2.67
N LYS A 77 -15.89 -11.33 3.95
CA LYS A 77 -17.03 -12.04 4.54
C LYS A 77 -17.97 -11.13 5.34
N TRP A 78 -17.66 -9.83 5.43
CA TRP A 78 -18.40 -8.92 6.32
C TRP A 78 -19.65 -8.33 5.66
N GLY A 79 -20.74 -8.33 6.44
CA GLY A 79 -22.01 -7.72 6.07
C GLY A 79 -22.69 -8.39 4.90
N ASN A 80 -23.54 -7.65 4.21
CA ASN A 80 -24.19 -8.11 2.99
C ASN A 80 -23.17 -8.41 1.90
N ASN A 81 -23.39 -9.48 1.15
CA ASN A 81 -22.50 -9.83 0.04
C ASN A 81 -23.24 -9.79 -1.31
N LYS A 82 -22.47 -9.61 -2.37
CA LYS A 82 -22.91 -9.75 -3.75
C LYS A 82 -21.87 -10.59 -4.50
N ASP A 83 -22.32 -11.66 -5.14
CA ASP A 83 -21.46 -12.58 -5.88
C ASP A 83 -20.37 -13.21 -5.00
N GLY A 84 -20.72 -13.58 -3.75
CA GLY A 84 -19.82 -14.22 -2.80
C GLY A 84 -18.79 -13.30 -2.12
N VAL A 85 -18.85 -11.99 -2.37
CA VAL A 85 -17.91 -11.01 -1.80
C VAL A 85 -18.68 -9.94 -1.00
N GLY A 86 -18.22 -9.67 0.22
CA GLY A 86 -18.80 -8.65 1.08
C GLY A 86 -18.77 -7.25 0.45
N LEU A 87 -19.89 -6.53 0.53
CA LEU A 87 -20.00 -5.17 -0.03
C LEU A 87 -18.99 -4.22 0.62
N MET A 88 -18.70 -4.39 1.91
CA MET A 88 -17.69 -3.61 2.61
C MET A 88 -16.30 -3.81 1.97
N TYR A 89 -15.94 -5.05 1.61
CA TYR A 89 -14.68 -5.30 0.90
C TYR A 89 -14.61 -4.57 -0.43
N LYS A 90 -15.69 -4.62 -1.23
CA LYS A 90 -15.76 -3.91 -2.52
C LYS A 90 -15.62 -2.41 -2.34
N LEU A 91 -16.19 -1.85 -1.27
CA LEU A 91 -16.09 -0.42 -0.96
C LEU A 91 -14.67 0.03 -0.63
N ILE A 92 -14.03 -0.64 0.36
CA ILE A 92 -12.73 -0.19 0.89
C ILE A 92 -11.52 -0.63 0.07
N ASN A 93 -11.73 -1.53 -0.91
CA ASN A 93 -10.66 -1.99 -1.80
C ASN A 93 -10.88 -1.58 -3.26
N ARG A 94 -11.76 -0.59 -3.50
CA ARG A 94 -11.86 0.01 -4.84
C ARG A 94 -10.53 0.65 -5.24
N ASN A 95 -10.27 0.75 -6.52
CA ASN A 95 -9.04 1.32 -7.10
C ASN A 95 -7.75 0.58 -6.70
N LYS A 96 -7.86 -0.69 -6.23
CA LYS A 96 -6.70 -1.50 -5.90
C LYS A 96 -6.58 -2.70 -6.84
N ARG A 97 -5.36 -3.02 -7.21
CA ARG A 97 -4.99 -4.32 -7.77
C ARG A 97 -4.71 -5.27 -6.62
N SER A 98 -5.01 -6.57 -6.79
CA SER A 98 -4.80 -7.56 -5.73
C SER A 98 -3.78 -8.61 -6.16
N VAL A 99 -2.94 -9.02 -5.22
CA VAL A 99 -2.01 -10.14 -5.33
C VAL A 99 -2.13 -11.00 -4.08
N THR A 100 -1.94 -12.30 -4.21
CA THR A 100 -1.95 -13.21 -3.06
C THR A 100 -0.54 -13.60 -2.66
N ALA A 101 -0.22 -13.44 -1.36
CA ALA A 101 1.03 -13.90 -0.77
C ALA A 101 0.82 -14.25 0.71
N ASP A 102 1.35 -15.39 1.12
CA ASP A 102 1.41 -15.74 2.55
C ASP A 102 2.64 -15.08 3.18
N LEU A 103 2.42 -14.03 3.97
CA LEU A 103 3.47 -13.25 4.63
C LEU A 103 4.27 -14.05 5.67
N LYS A 104 3.83 -15.26 6.00
CA LYS A 104 4.56 -16.17 6.89
C LYS A 104 5.51 -17.10 6.12
N SER A 105 5.35 -17.22 4.81
CA SER A 105 6.20 -18.06 3.98
C SER A 105 7.37 -17.26 3.41
N PRO A 106 8.55 -17.90 3.20
CA PRO A 106 9.69 -17.23 2.57
C PRO A 106 9.38 -16.64 1.20
N ILE A 107 8.56 -17.35 0.41
CA ILE A 107 8.15 -16.88 -0.92
C ILE A 107 7.26 -15.64 -0.81
N GLY A 108 6.30 -15.63 0.13
CA GLY A 108 5.42 -14.47 0.34
C GLY A 108 6.18 -13.25 0.84
N VAL A 109 7.14 -13.44 1.72
CA VAL A 109 8.06 -12.38 2.17
C VAL A 109 8.85 -11.80 1.00
N GLU A 110 9.39 -12.65 0.15
CA GLU A 110 10.15 -12.21 -1.03
C GLU A 110 9.26 -11.43 -2.03
N ILE A 111 8.00 -11.86 -2.23
CA ILE A 111 7.04 -11.11 -3.06
C ILE A 111 6.86 -9.69 -2.52
N VAL A 112 6.64 -9.53 -1.20
CA VAL A 112 6.48 -8.19 -0.60
C VAL A 112 7.76 -7.36 -0.75
N LYS A 113 8.93 -7.94 -0.52
CA LYS A 113 10.22 -7.25 -0.70
C LYS A 113 10.41 -6.73 -2.12
N ARG A 114 10.02 -7.53 -3.13
CA ARG A 114 10.05 -7.11 -4.53
C ARG A 114 9.08 -5.95 -4.82
N LEU A 115 7.86 -6.02 -4.28
CA LEU A 115 6.89 -4.93 -4.41
C LEU A 115 7.38 -3.64 -3.77
N VAL A 116 7.99 -3.75 -2.59
CA VAL A 116 8.52 -2.60 -1.83
C VAL A 116 9.70 -1.92 -2.51
N LYS A 117 10.48 -2.65 -3.31
CA LYS A 117 11.64 -2.08 -4.02
C LYS A 117 11.30 -0.83 -4.83
N ASP A 118 10.13 -0.82 -5.45
CA ASP A 118 9.67 0.27 -6.32
C ASP A 118 8.46 1.04 -5.72
N ALA A 119 8.10 0.77 -4.46
CA ALA A 119 6.99 1.42 -3.78
C ALA A 119 7.42 2.68 -3.05
N ASP A 120 6.52 3.65 -2.96
CA ASP A 120 6.68 4.85 -2.14
C ASP A 120 6.17 4.64 -0.72
N VAL A 121 5.08 3.87 -0.59
CA VAL A 121 4.38 3.67 0.68
C VAL A 121 4.07 2.19 0.89
N ILE A 122 4.25 1.71 2.13
CA ILE A 122 3.66 0.46 2.59
C ILE A 122 2.70 0.74 3.75
N VAL A 123 1.50 0.17 3.70
CA VAL A 123 0.47 0.29 4.74
C VAL A 123 0.27 -1.04 5.44
N GLU A 124 0.35 -1.05 6.77
CA GLU A 124 0.17 -2.25 7.59
C GLU A 124 -0.61 -1.95 8.87
N ASN A 125 -1.24 -2.98 9.45
CA ASN A 125 -1.93 -2.85 10.74
C ASN A 125 -1.82 -4.12 11.61
N TYR A 126 -0.69 -4.78 11.51
CA TYR A 126 -0.37 -5.93 12.37
C TYR A 126 0.01 -5.47 13.79
N ARG A 127 -0.09 -6.37 14.74
CA ARG A 127 0.42 -6.14 16.09
C ARG A 127 1.93 -5.86 16.05
N LYS A 128 2.38 -4.92 16.89
CA LYS A 128 3.81 -4.59 17.03
C LYS A 128 4.68 -5.84 17.13
N GLY A 129 5.76 -5.89 16.38
CA GLY A 129 6.69 -7.01 16.34
C GLY A 129 6.30 -8.15 15.39
N THR A 130 5.11 -8.12 14.79
CA THR A 130 4.66 -9.18 13.87
C THR A 130 5.42 -9.15 12.55
N LEU A 131 5.53 -8.00 11.91
CA LEU A 131 6.27 -7.85 10.66
C LEU A 131 7.77 -8.08 10.86
N GLU A 132 8.30 -7.65 11.99
CA GLU A 132 9.69 -7.87 12.35
C GLU A 132 10.02 -9.37 12.42
N LYS A 133 9.14 -10.18 13.02
CA LYS A 133 9.27 -11.65 13.06
C LYS A 133 9.22 -12.30 11.68
N TRP A 134 8.53 -11.70 10.73
CA TRP A 134 8.43 -12.19 9.36
C TRP A 134 9.52 -11.64 8.43
N GLY A 135 10.44 -10.82 8.94
CA GLY A 135 11.49 -10.20 8.13
C GLY A 135 10.97 -9.10 7.20
N LEU A 136 9.85 -8.48 7.57
CA LEU A 136 9.20 -7.35 6.88
C LEU A 136 9.14 -6.09 7.76
N GLY A 137 9.98 -6.02 8.82
CA GLY A 137 10.10 -4.82 9.65
C GLY A 137 10.64 -3.64 8.85
N TYR A 138 10.39 -2.42 9.35
CA TYR A 138 10.84 -1.20 8.66
C TYR A 138 12.35 -1.20 8.40
N ASP A 139 13.15 -1.63 9.37
CA ASP A 139 14.61 -1.64 9.24
C ASP A 139 15.07 -2.47 8.02
N VAL A 140 14.46 -3.66 7.82
CA VAL A 140 14.75 -4.52 6.66
C VAL A 140 14.24 -3.90 5.35
N LEU A 141 13.04 -3.34 5.35
CA LEU A 141 12.44 -2.80 4.13
C LEU A 141 13.08 -1.47 3.70
N SER A 142 13.54 -0.65 4.64
CA SER A 142 14.27 0.59 4.37
C SER A 142 15.68 0.36 3.81
N GLU A 143 16.31 -0.77 4.11
CA GLU A 143 17.57 -1.18 3.46
C GLU A 143 17.35 -1.49 1.96
N ILE A 144 16.18 -2.09 1.62
CA ILE A 144 15.81 -2.40 0.23
C ILE A 144 15.42 -1.13 -0.53
N ASN A 145 14.65 -0.25 0.12
CA ASN A 145 14.19 1.02 -0.43
C ASN A 145 14.29 2.13 0.62
N PRO A 146 15.38 2.89 0.61
CA PRO A 146 15.60 3.98 1.57
C PRO A 146 14.56 5.11 1.49
N GLY A 147 13.83 5.22 0.37
CA GLY A 147 12.76 6.21 0.19
C GLY A 147 11.38 5.73 0.67
N LEU A 148 11.28 4.51 1.20
CA LEU A 148 10.01 3.92 1.60
C LEU A 148 9.42 4.64 2.83
N VAL A 149 8.13 4.95 2.75
CA VAL A 149 7.33 5.40 3.90
C VAL A 149 6.50 4.22 4.42
N MET A 150 6.68 3.83 5.68
CA MET A 150 5.84 2.82 6.31
C MET A 150 4.76 3.47 7.17
N VAL A 151 3.50 3.24 6.81
CA VAL A 151 2.33 3.64 7.60
C VAL A 151 1.88 2.46 8.45
N ARG A 152 2.02 2.60 9.75
CA ARG A 152 1.68 1.56 10.73
C ARG A 152 0.49 1.99 11.56
N ILE A 153 -0.61 1.23 11.51
CA ILE A 153 -1.85 1.56 12.21
C ILE A 153 -2.08 0.51 13.31
N THR A 154 -1.85 0.91 14.54
CA THR A 154 -1.96 0.00 15.71
C THR A 154 -3.01 0.51 16.69
N GLY A 155 -3.64 -0.42 17.40
CA GLY A 155 -4.52 -0.14 18.54
C GLY A 155 -3.73 0.10 19.81
#